data_62204527e5825a8ed285b9d8df754ec4
#
_entry.id   62204527e5825a8ed285b9d8df754ec4
#
_cell.length_a   1.000
_cell.length_b   1.000
_cell.length_c   1.000
_cell.angle_alpha   90.00
_cell.angle_beta   90.00
_cell.angle_gamma   90.00
#
_symmetry.space_group_name_H-M   'P 1'
#
loop_
_entity.id
_entity.type
_entity.pdbx_description
1 polymer ?
#
loop_
_entity_poly.entity_id
_entity_poly.type
_entity_poly.pdbx_seq_one_letter_code
_entity_poly.pdbx_strand_id
1 'polypeptide(L)'
;MRKSKTKISLNSIPGGELFDRVIEDEFVLTEKACICFMKQILEGVSFMHTKNILHLDLKPENILCLTKSGNRIKIIDFGLARVHEPHKKLQVLFGTPEFVAPEVVNFEPISFATDMWAVGVITYVL
;
A
#
# COMPACT_ATOMS: atom_id res chain seq x y z
N MET A 1 -18.06 23.95 17.26
CA MET A 1 -16.63 23.75 16.95
C MET A 1 -16.51 23.01 15.63
N ARG A 2 -16.21 23.71 14.54
CA ARG A 2 -15.95 23.08 13.24
C ARG A 2 -14.53 22.51 13.27
N LYS A 3 -14.40 21.19 13.27
CA LYS A 3 -13.10 20.54 13.00
C LYS A 3 -12.75 20.84 11.55
N SER A 4 -11.76 21.69 11.35
CA SER A 4 -11.10 21.89 10.06
C SER A 4 -10.55 20.52 9.62
N LYS A 5 -11.23 19.90 8.65
CA LYS A 5 -10.63 18.79 7.90
C LYS A 5 -9.60 19.42 6.98
N THR A 6 -8.35 19.38 7.37
CA THR A 6 -7.25 19.65 6.47
C THR A 6 -7.32 18.60 5.36
N LYS A 7 -7.93 18.94 4.25
CA LYS A 7 -7.78 18.18 3.01
C LYS A 7 -6.32 18.35 2.60
N ILE A 8 -5.50 17.37 2.94
CA ILE A 8 -4.20 17.23 2.30
C ILE A 8 -4.53 16.93 0.84
N SER A 9 -4.30 17.93 -0.01
CA SER A 9 -4.54 17.81 -1.44
C SER A 9 -3.56 16.78 -1.99
N LEU A 10 -4.05 15.60 -2.40
CA LEU A 10 -3.30 14.60 -3.16
C LEU A 10 -2.83 15.11 -4.53
N ASN A 11 -3.26 16.30 -4.93
CA ASN A 11 -2.84 16.99 -6.16
C ASN A 11 -1.36 17.42 -6.19
N SER A 12 -0.59 17.14 -5.14
CA SER A 12 0.83 17.50 -5.07
C SER A 12 1.77 16.44 -5.65
N ILE A 13 1.29 15.25 -6.04
CA ILE A 13 2.09 14.18 -6.64
C ILE A 13 1.73 14.05 -8.12
N PRO A 14 2.61 14.53 -9.05
CA PRO A 14 2.26 14.68 -10.46
C PRO A 14 2.00 13.39 -11.21
N GLY A 15 2.52 12.26 -10.73
CA GLY A 15 2.45 10.97 -11.42
C GLY A 15 1.12 10.23 -11.30
N GLY A 16 0.28 10.60 -10.33
CA GLY A 16 -0.98 9.90 -10.05
C GLY A 16 -0.80 8.47 -9.52
N GLU A 17 -1.87 7.70 -9.50
CA GLU A 17 -1.85 6.31 -9.05
C GLU A 17 -1.12 5.39 -10.03
N LEU A 18 -0.31 4.45 -9.50
CA LEU A 18 0.44 3.49 -10.33
C LEU A 18 -0.48 2.69 -11.25
N PHE A 19 -1.59 2.19 -10.72
CA PHE A 19 -2.49 1.33 -11.48
C PHE A 19 -3.29 2.08 -12.54
N ASP A 20 -3.60 3.35 -12.34
CA ASP A 20 -4.16 4.19 -13.40
C ASP A 20 -3.18 4.33 -14.56
N ARG A 21 -1.90 4.51 -14.24
CA ARG A 21 -0.85 4.63 -15.25
C ARG A 21 -0.62 3.35 -16.04
N VAL A 22 -0.62 2.17 -15.39
CA VAL A 22 -0.33 0.91 -16.07
C VAL A 22 -1.45 0.44 -17.00
N ILE A 23 -2.68 0.99 -16.85
CA ILE A 23 -3.80 0.71 -17.74
C ILE A 23 -3.94 1.72 -18.90
N GLU A 24 -3.13 2.78 -18.93
CA GLU A 24 -3.12 3.73 -20.04
C GLU A 24 -2.60 3.05 -21.31
N ASP A 25 -3.27 3.30 -22.44
CA ASP A 25 -2.94 2.68 -23.73
C ASP A 25 -1.50 2.98 -24.20
N GLU A 26 -0.97 4.13 -23.81
CA GLU A 26 0.39 4.55 -24.14
C GLU A 26 1.48 3.92 -23.24
N PHE A 27 1.09 3.31 -22.14
CA PHE A 27 2.03 2.69 -21.21
C PHE A 27 2.24 1.21 -21.50
N VAL A 28 3.47 0.85 -21.83
CA VAL A 28 3.83 -0.57 -22.03
C VAL A 28 4.34 -1.15 -20.73
N LEU A 29 3.51 -1.95 -20.07
CA LEU A 29 3.91 -2.67 -18.85
C LEU A 29 4.78 -3.87 -19.24
N THR A 30 6.08 -3.74 -19.02
CA THR A 30 7.05 -4.82 -19.22
C THR A 30 7.33 -5.55 -17.90
N GLU A 31 7.79 -6.80 -17.97
CA GLU A 31 8.26 -7.53 -16.79
C GLU A 31 9.33 -6.74 -16.01
N LYS A 32 10.25 -6.09 -16.73
CA LYS A 32 11.27 -5.22 -16.12
C LYS A 32 10.65 -4.07 -15.33
N ALA A 33 9.60 -3.44 -15.83
CA ALA A 33 8.89 -2.39 -15.13
C ALA A 33 8.17 -2.94 -13.89
N CYS A 34 7.50 -4.09 -14.01
CA CYS A 34 6.87 -4.78 -12.88
C CYS A 34 7.88 -5.07 -11.77
N ILE A 35 9.04 -5.60 -12.10
CA ILE A 35 10.12 -5.87 -11.15
C ILE A 35 10.56 -4.58 -10.46
N CYS A 36 10.71 -3.51 -11.21
CA CYS A 36 11.09 -2.20 -10.67
C CYS A 36 10.07 -1.68 -9.67
N PHE A 37 8.77 -1.76 -9.98
CA PHE A 37 7.72 -1.34 -9.08
C PHE A 37 7.64 -2.22 -7.83
N MET A 38 7.64 -3.55 -8.01
CA MET A 38 7.54 -4.49 -6.90
C MET A 38 8.73 -4.39 -5.95
N LYS A 39 9.94 -4.20 -6.48
CA LYS A 39 11.12 -3.98 -5.64
C LYS A 39 10.93 -2.77 -4.73
N GLN A 40 10.46 -1.65 -5.24
CA GLN A 40 10.23 -0.44 -4.46
C GLN A 40 9.10 -0.64 -3.42
N ILE A 41 8.02 -1.33 -3.77
CA ILE A 41 6.94 -1.65 -2.84
C ILE A 41 7.50 -2.50 -1.69
N LEU A 42 8.27 -3.53 -1.98
CA LEU A 42 8.88 -4.39 -0.97
C LEU A 42 9.88 -3.63 -0.08
N GLU A 43 10.69 -2.75 -0.65
CA GLU A 43 11.61 -1.90 0.11
C GLU A 43 10.84 -0.97 1.07
N GLY A 44 9.76 -0.35 0.60
CA GLY A 44 8.90 0.49 1.44
C GLY A 44 8.24 -0.28 2.58
N VAL A 45 7.68 -1.45 2.30
CA VAL A 45 7.08 -2.33 3.32
C VAL A 45 8.13 -2.82 4.31
N SER A 46 9.30 -3.24 3.83
CA SER A 46 10.41 -3.64 4.69
C SER A 46 10.83 -2.52 5.64
N PHE A 47 10.93 -1.30 5.15
CA PHE A 47 11.26 -0.14 5.98
C PHE A 47 10.21 0.09 7.08
N MET A 48 8.91 0.05 6.75
CA MET A 48 7.84 0.18 7.74
C MET A 48 7.94 -0.92 8.81
N HIS A 49 8.15 -2.16 8.40
CA HIS A 49 8.25 -3.31 9.29
C HIS A 49 9.47 -3.24 10.21
N THR A 50 10.59 -2.68 9.75
CA THR A 50 11.76 -2.42 10.63
C THR A 50 11.46 -1.39 11.72
N LYS A 51 10.44 -0.56 11.53
CA LYS A 51 9.93 0.39 12.52
C LYS A 51 8.73 -0.15 13.32
N ASN A 52 8.43 -1.45 13.18
CA ASN A 52 7.27 -2.09 13.79
C ASN A 52 5.93 -1.44 13.39
N ILE A 53 5.83 -0.93 12.17
CA ILE A 53 4.61 -0.33 11.64
C ILE A 53 3.98 -1.30 10.65
N LEU A 54 2.69 -1.62 10.87
CA LEU A 54 1.81 -2.31 9.93
C LEU A 54 1.00 -1.27 9.19
N HIS A 55 0.98 -1.35 7.85
CA HIS A 55 0.22 -0.41 7.03
C HIS A 55 -1.29 -0.72 7.07
N LEU A 56 -1.66 -1.97 6.87
CA LEU A 56 -3.02 -2.54 6.96
C LEU A 56 -4.02 -2.04 5.91
N ASP A 57 -3.59 -1.25 4.96
CA ASP A 57 -4.42 -0.78 3.83
C ASP A 57 -3.61 -0.68 2.54
N LEU A 58 -2.68 -1.63 2.33
CA LEU A 58 -1.93 -1.74 1.07
C LEU A 58 -2.87 -2.16 -0.06
N LYS A 59 -2.94 -1.32 -1.08
CA LYS A 59 -3.78 -1.50 -2.27
C LYS A 59 -3.28 -0.60 -3.40
N PRO A 60 -3.71 -0.85 -4.65
CA PRO A 60 -3.27 -0.07 -5.80
C PRO A 60 -3.43 1.44 -5.65
N GLU A 61 -4.53 1.91 -5.08
CA GLU A 61 -4.83 3.32 -4.89
C GLU A 61 -3.85 4.02 -3.94
N ASN A 62 -3.15 3.26 -3.12
CA ASN A 62 -2.17 3.77 -2.15
C ASN A 62 -0.73 3.66 -2.65
N ILE A 63 -0.52 3.38 -3.92
CA ILE A 63 0.78 3.39 -4.60
C ILE A 63 0.77 4.51 -5.64
N LEU A 64 1.53 5.55 -5.42
CA LEU A 64 1.61 6.71 -6.31
C LEU A 64 2.92 6.75 -7.09
N CYS A 65 2.85 7.21 -8.34
CA CYS A 65 4.02 7.56 -9.14
C CYS A 65 4.48 8.98 -8.80
N LEU A 66 5.78 9.16 -8.60
CA LEU A 66 6.33 10.49 -8.28
C LEU A 66 6.30 11.44 -9.47
N THR A 67 6.45 10.90 -10.68
CA THR A 67 6.42 11.66 -11.94
C THR A 67 5.57 10.95 -12.98
N LYS A 68 5.13 11.67 -14.01
CA LYS A 68 4.32 11.12 -15.09
C LYS A 68 5.07 10.09 -15.96
N SER A 69 6.39 10.20 -16.07
CA SER A 69 7.20 9.38 -16.98
C SER A 69 8.19 8.45 -16.29
N GLY A 70 8.55 8.72 -15.04
CA GLY A 70 9.51 7.90 -14.28
C GLY A 70 8.87 6.69 -13.61
N ASN A 71 9.71 5.77 -13.13
CA ASN A 71 9.26 4.54 -12.47
C ASN A 71 9.39 4.59 -10.93
N ARG A 72 9.63 5.76 -10.36
CA ARG A 72 9.68 5.93 -8.92
C ARG A 72 8.29 6.05 -8.34
N ILE A 73 8.05 5.30 -7.28
CA ILE A 73 6.75 5.23 -6.60
C ILE A 73 6.87 5.59 -5.12
N LYS A 74 5.73 5.80 -4.49
CA LYS A 74 5.60 6.05 -3.06
C LYS A 74 4.35 5.37 -2.53
N ILE A 75 4.48 4.72 -1.37
CA ILE A 75 3.34 4.21 -0.60
C ILE A 75 2.76 5.35 0.22
N ILE A 76 1.45 5.50 0.20
CA ILE A 76 0.72 6.56 0.89
C ILE A 76 -0.40 6.00 1.76
N ASP A 77 -1.09 6.89 2.49
CA ASP A 77 -2.27 6.65 3.31
C ASP A 77 -2.04 5.67 4.47
N PHE A 78 -1.47 6.21 5.54
CA PHE A 78 -1.24 5.51 6.81
C PHE A 78 -2.43 5.66 7.79
N GLY A 79 -3.62 5.97 7.30
CA GLY A 79 -4.81 6.21 8.11
C GLY A 79 -5.25 5.02 8.96
N LEU A 80 -4.97 3.79 8.51
CA LEU A 80 -5.27 2.54 9.23
C LEU A 80 -4.04 1.93 9.90
N ALA A 81 -2.86 2.50 9.72
CA ALA A 81 -1.61 1.96 10.23
C ALA A 81 -1.62 1.76 11.76
N ARG A 82 -0.95 0.72 12.22
CA ARG A 82 -0.81 0.37 13.63
C ARG A 82 0.62 0.01 13.96
N VAL A 83 1.02 0.30 15.20
CA VAL A 83 2.29 -0.19 15.75
C VAL A 83 2.12 -1.67 16.11
N HIS A 84 3.02 -2.50 15.62
CA HIS A 84 3.09 -3.90 15.99
C HIS A 84 3.93 -4.08 17.25
N GLU A 85 3.30 -4.50 18.32
CA GLU A 85 3.99 -4.82 19.59
C GLU A 85 4.13 -6.35 19.70
N PRO A 86 5.36 -6.92 19.74
CA PRO A 86 5.57 -8.37 19.66
C PRO A 86 4.86 -9.18 20.74
N HIS A 87 4.59 -8.59 21.90
CA HIS A 87 3.96 -9.25 23.04
C HIS A 87 2.46 -8.99 23.17
N LYS A 88 1.89 -8.19 22.27
CA LYS A 88 0.45 -7.88 22.25
C LYS A 88 -0.19 -8.46 21.00
N LYS A 89 -1.28 -9.19 21.20
CA LYS A 89 -2.14 -9.62 20.09
C LYS A 89 -2.94 -8.43 19.61
N LEU A 90 -2.79 -8.08 18.35
CA LEU A 90 -3.56 -7.05 17.68
C LEU A 90 -4.56 -7.72 16.73
N GLN A 91 -5.83 -7.40 16.87
CA GLN A 91 -6.90 -7.86 16.02
C GLN A 91 -7.61 -6.66 15.44
N VAL A 92 -7.87 -6.69 14.14
CA VAL A 92 -8.56 -5.62 13.42
C VAL A 92 -9.61 -6.20 12.50
N LEU A 93 -10.65 -5.43 12.23
CA LEU A 93 -11.71 -5.78 11.29
C LEU A 93 -11.95 -4.59 10.37
N PHE A 94 -10.94 -4.25 9.58
CA PHE A 94 -11.00 -3.18 8.58
C PHE A 94 -10.04 -3.47 7.42
N GLY A 95 -10.15 -2.71 6.38
CA GLY A 95 -9.36 -2.82 5.16
C GLY A 95 -10.27 -2.87 3.93
N THR A 96 -9.66 -2.98 2.76
CA THR A 96 -10.39 -3.12 1.49
C THR A 96 -10.61 -4.61 1.21
N PRO A 97 -11.85 -5.09 1.05
CA PRO A 97 -12.17 -6.53 1.02
C PRO A 97 -11.33 -7.37 0.06
N GLU A 98 -11.00 -6.84 -1.12
CA GLU A 98 -10.23 -7.55 -2.14
C GLU A 98 -8.76 -7.78 -1.76
N PHE A 99 -8.24 -7.01 -0.79
CA PHE A 99 -6.84 -7.01 -0.35
C PHE A 99 -6.64 -7.51 1.07
N VAL A 100 -7.74 -7.81 1.77
CA VAL A 100 -7.72 -8.19 3.18
C VAL A 100 -7.24 -9.62 3.36
N ALA A 101 -6.29 -9.82 4.27
CA ALA A 101 -5.77 -11.13 4.61
C ALA A 101 -6.81 -12.01 5.34
N PRO A 102 -6.72 -13.35 5.23
CA PRO A 102 -7.66 -14.26 5.89
C PRO A 102 -7.77 -14.05 7.40
N GLU A 103 -6.67 -13.81 8.09
CA GLU A 103 -6.63 -13.55 9.52
C GLU A 103 -7.43 -12.29 9.92
N VAL A 104 -7.51 -11.29 9.05
CA VAL A 104 -8.35 -10.10 9.28
C VAL A 104 -9.82 -10.46 9.14
N VAL A 105 -10.19 -11.20 8.11
CA VAL A 105 -11.59 -11.66 7.89
C VAL A 105 -12.07 -12.50 9.07
N ASN A 106 -11.22 -13.35 9.61
CA ASN A 106 -11.53 -14.25 10.72
C ASN A 106 -11.35 -13.59 12.11
N PHE A 107 -11.01 -12.31 12.15
CA PHE A 107 -10.72 -11.58 13.39
C PHE A 107 -9.64 -12.25 14.25
N GLU A 108 -8.63 -12.78 13.60
CA GLU A 108 -7.45 -13.39 14.22
C GLU A 108 -6.32 -12.37 14.41
N PRO A 109 -5.31 -12.67 15.24
CA PRO A 109 -4.16 -11.79 15.41
C PRO A 109 -3.43 -11.51 14.09
N ILE A 110 -3.16 -10.24 13.83
CA ILE A 110 -2.42 -9.79 12.67
C ILE A 110 -0.92 -9.66 12.95
N SER A 111 -0.13 -9.63 11.89
CA SER A 111 1.32 -9.52 11.94
C SER A 111 1.87 -8.85 10.67
N PHE A 112 3.19 -8.83 10.52
CA PHE A 112 3.83 -8.38 9.27
C PHE A 112 3.35 -9.17 8.05
N ALA A 113 3.04 -10.44 8.22
CA ALA A 113 2.49 -11.30 7.16
C ALA A 113 1.16 -10.77 6.61
N THR A 114 0.39 -10.06 7.41
CA THR A 114 -0.88 -9.45 6.99
C THR A 114 -0.66 -8.41 5.88
N ASP A 115 0.35 -7.55 6.00
CA ASP A 115 0.73 -6.64 4.92
C ASP A 115 1.25 -7.41 3.70
N MET A 116 1.97 -8.51 3.89
CA MET A 116 2.53 -9.31 2.81
C MET A 116 1.45 -10.02 1.97
N TRP A 117 0.32 -10.38 2.56
CA TRP A 117 -0.84 -10.85 1.81
C TRP A 117 -1.29 -9.81 0.77
N ALA A 118 -1.47 -8.57 1.21
CA ALA A 118 -1.86 -7.46 0.32
C ALA A 118 -0.81 -7.19 -0.77
N VAL A 119 0.47 -7.28 -0.44
CA VAL A 119 1.57 -7.20 -1.42
C VAL A 119 1.46 -8.30 -2.48
N GLY A 120 1.12 -9.52 -2.06
CA GLY A 120 0.87 -10.65 -2.96
C GLY A 120 -0.28 -10.38 -3.93
N VAL A 121 -1.39 -9.82 -3.44
CA VAL A 121 -2.54 -9.44 -4.28
C VAL A 121 -2.15 -8.33 -5.27
N ILE A 122 -1.43 -7.31 -4.82
CA ILE A 122 -0.91 -6.24 -5.70
C ILE A 122 -0.03 -6.84 -6.80
N THR A 123 0.85 -7.76 -6.45
CA THR A 123 1.73 -8.46 -7.43
C THR A 123 0.93 -9.22 -8.48
N TYR A 124 -0.13 -9.88 -8.05
CA TYR A 124 -1.01 -10.64 -8.94
C TYR A 124 -1.77 -9.74 -9.92
N VAL A 125 -2.22 -8.58 -9.45
CA VAL A 125 -3.02 -7.63 -10.26
C VAL A 125 -2.12 -6.83 -11.21
N LEU A 126 -0.86 -6.59 -10.85
CA LEU A 126 0.10 -5.85 -11.68
C LEU A 126 0.57 -6.67 -12.89
#